data_cf5ce85e38987421c3c1e67a64276d62
#
_entry.id   cf5ce85e38987421c3c1e67a64276d62
#
_cell.length_a   1.000
_cell.length_b   1.000
_cell.length_c   1.000
_cell.angle_alpha   90.00
_cell.angle_beta   90.00
_cell.angle_gamma   90.00
#
_symmetry.space_group_name_H-M   'P 1'
#
loop_
_entity.id
_entity.type
_entity.pdbx_description
1 polymer ?
#
loop_
_entity_poly.entity_id
_entity_poly.type
_entity_poly.pdbx_seq_one_letter_code
_entity_poly.pdbx_strand_id
1 'polypeptide(L)'
;PFHKLIDAVEESLKRFRKSAEGAVSHAANMILEGAGKVVVTGVGKSGIVGHKTAATLASTGTPAVFLNAAEALHGDMGVICPGDIVILVSNSGETEELLRMLPSLREIGVRTIGMLGKPGGSLGGNLALVIPIEIGEEGDSLNLAPMCSATLALVAGDALAASLQAERGFSEEDFAVLHPGGVLGRRLLLRACDVMQPRSLVAALDSKASLDEVVAALTRYPLGLVCVVGSGEELLGVITDGDIRRAVLEKSYDATADAIMTETPVTIAGEERLSRVLEVMENPERKVYALPVTNGEGILQGVIRMHDIVGS
;
A
#
# COMPACT_ATOMS: atom_id res chain seq x y z
N PRO A 1 -35.86 1.24 -12.12
CA PRO A 1 -35.11 0.91 -10.90
C PRO A 1 -33.67 1.46 -10.91
N PHE A 2 -32.91 1.24 -12.02
CA PHE A 2 -31.49 1.68 -12.10
C PHE A 2 -31.33 3.19 -11.87
N HIS A 3 -32.00 4.02 -12.68
CA HIS A 3 -31.91 5.49 -12.54
C HIS A 3 -32.38 5.96 -11.17
N LYS A 4 -33.46 5.39 -10.64
CA LYS A 4 -33.98 5.74 -9.31
C LYS A 4 -32.91 5.58 -8.21
N LEU A 5 -32.16 4.48 -8.22
CA LEU A 5 -31.08 4.27 -7.26
C LEU A 5 -29.94 5.31 -7.43
N ILE A 6 -29.52 5.55 -8.68
CA ILE A 6 -28.45 6.52 -8.95
C ILE A 6 -28.87 7.93 -8.50
N ASP A 7 -30.09 8.36 -8.84
CA ASP A 7 -30.63 9.66 -8.45
C ASP A 7 -30.68 9.81 -6.92
N ALA A 8 -31.14 8.77 -6.20
CA ALA A 8 -31.19 8.75 -4.73
C ALA A 8 -29.78 8.87 -4.11
N VAL A 9 -28.79 8.18 -4.68
CA VAL A 9 -27.39 8.27 -4.21
C VAL A 9 -26.81 9.65 -4.50
N GLU A 10 -26.98 10.19 -5.71
CA GLU A 10 -26.47 11.52 -6.07
C GLU A 10 -27.05 12.61 -5.17
N GLU A 11 -28.36 12.58 -4.90
CA GLU A 11 -29.00 13.58 -4.03
C GLU A 11 -28.51 13.46 -2.58
N SER A 12 -28.31 12.22 -2.10
CA SER A 12 -27.79 11.98 -0.76
C SER A 12 -26.33 12.45 -0.62
N LEU A 13 -25.49 12.26 -1.62
CA LEU A 13 -24.12 12.78 -1.66
C LEU A 13 -24.08 14.30 -1.68
N LYS A 14 -24.95 14.97 -2.48
CA LYS A 14 -25.05 16.42 -2.48
C LYS A 14 -25.46 16.98 -1.10
N ARG A 15 -26.37 16.30 -0.42
CA ARG A 15 -26.80 16.65 0.93
C ARG A 15 -25.69 16.46 1.95
N PHE A 16 -25.04 15.29 1.94
CA PHE A 16 -23.92 14.96 2.82
C PHE A 16 -22.79 15.99 2.69
N ARG A 17 -22.39 16.35 1.48
CA ARG A 17 -21.37 17.38 1.23
C ARG A 17 -21.67 18.72 1.91
N LYS A 18 -22.95 19.11 2.00
CA LYS A 18 -23.36 20.37 2.61
C LYS A 18 -23.47 20.31 4.14
N SER A 19 -23.89 19.16 4.68
CA SER A 19 -24.27 19.05 6.09
C SER A 19 -23.21 18.39 6.97
N ALA A 20 -22.31 17.58 6.42
CA ALA A 20 -21.43 16.73 7.20
C ALA A 20 -19.96 17.20 7.26
N GLU A 21 -19.53 18.17 6.44
CA GLU A 21 -18.13 18.63 6.38
C GLU A 21 -17.57 19.00 7.77
N GLY A 22 -18.28 19.84 8.50
CA GLY A 22 -17.87 20.25 9.85
C GLY A 22 -17.83 19.08 10.85
N ALA A 23 -18.78 18.14 10.73
CA ALA A 23 -18.83 16.98 11.62
C ALA A 23 -17.69 15.98 11.30
N VAL A 24 -17.35 15.78 10.02
CA VAL A 24 -16.21 14.93 9.60
C VAL A 24 -14.90 15.54 10.08
N SER A 25 -14.70 16.86 9.90
CA SER A 25 -13.51 17.56 10.39
C SER A 25 -13.38 17.48 11.91
N HIS A 26 -14.49 17.64 12.64
CA HIS A 26 -14.49 17.50 14.11
C HIS A 26 -14.17 16.05 14.53
N ALA A 27 -14.73 15.05 13.84
CA ALA A 27 -14.42 13.65 14.09
C ALA A 27 -12.94 13.33 13.84
N ALA A 28 -12.36 13.87 12.76
CA ALA A 28 -10.95 13.72 12.48
C ALA A 28 -10.09 14.32 13.61
N ASN A 29 -10.39 15.54 14.06
CA ASN A 29 -9.68 16.17 15.18
C ASN A 29 -9.80 15.35 16.46
N MET A 30 -11.00 14.86 16.80
CA MET A 30 -11.19 13.97 17.97
C MET A 30 -10.30 12.73 17.91
N ILE A 31 -10.13 12.14 16.71
CA ILE A 31 -9.29 10.95 16.51
C ILE A 31 -7.81 11.32 16.60
N LEU A 32 -7.38 12.42 16.02
CA LEU A 32 -6.00 12.91 16.08
C LEU A 32 -5.54 13.25 17.50
N GLU A 33 -6.43 13.80 18.31
CA GLU A 33 -6.18 14.09 19.72
C GLU A 33 -6.21 12.85 20.62
N GLY A 34 -6.80 11.75 20.13
CA GLY A 34 -6.91 10.50 20.87
C GLY A 34 -5.58 9.76 20.94
N ALA A 35 -5.31 9.09 22.08
CA ALA A 35 -4.12 8.27 22.27
C ALA A 35 -4.33 6.80 21.88
N GLY A 36 -5.59 6.39 21.68
CA GLY A 36 -5.97 5.01 21.40
C GLY A 36 -6.26 4.75 19.92
N LYS A 37 -6.79 3.56 19.65
CA LYS A 37 -7.26 3.15 18.33
C LYS A 37 -8.71 3.59 18.08
N VAL A 38 -9.13 3.47 16.83
CA VAL A 38 -10.55 3.60 16.45
C VAL A 38 -11.20 2.21 16.45
N VAL A 39 -12.31 2.07 17.14
CA VAL A 39 -13.14 0.86 17.10
C VAL A 39 -14.41 1.20 16.34
N VAL A 40 -14.62 0.60 15.16
CA VAL A 40 -15.84 0.81 14.38
C VAL A 40 -16.81 -0.33 14.66
N THR A 41 -18.07 -0.02 14.95
CA THR A 41 -19.08 -1.03 15.31
C THR A 41 -20.41 -0.82 14.58
N GLY A 42 -21.13 -1.90 14.38
CA GLY A 42 -22.44 -1.94 13.72
C GLY A 42 -22.92 -3.37 13.52
N VAL A 43 -24.16 -3.52 13.04
CA VAL A 43 -24.75 -4.83 12.70
C VAL A 43 -25.26 -4.86 11.26
N GLY A 44 -25.41 -6.03 10.69
CA GLY A 44 -25.93 -6.23 9.35
C GLY A 44 -25.15 -5.46 8.27
N LYS A 45 -25.84 -4.72 7.39
CA LYS A 45 -25.19 -3.90 6.34
C LYS A 45 -24.33 -2.78 6.91
N SER A 46 -24.77 -2.15 8.00
CA SER A 46 -23.96 -1.15 8.72
C SER A 46 -22.67 -1.76 9.30
N GLY A 47 -22.72 -3.01 9.77
CA GLY A 47 -21.54 -3.74 10.23
C GLY A 47 -20.56 -4.03 9.09
N ILE A 48 -21.05 -4.43 7.90
CA ILE A 48 -20.20 -4.66 6.72
C ILE A 48 -19.50 -3.36 6.30
N VAL A 49 -20.23 -2.24 6.27
CA VAL A 49 -19.64 -0.91 6.01
C VAL A 49 -18.66 -0.52 7.09
N GLY A 50 -19.00 -0.76 8.36
CA GLY A 50 -18.10 -0.50 9.49
C GLY A 50 -16.79 -1.28 9.40
N HIS A 51 -16.85 -2.54 8.98
CA HIS A 51 -15.65 -3.35 8.76
C HIS A 51 -14.77 -2.75 7.66
N LYS A 52 -15.38 -2.35 6.53
CA LYS A 52 -14.63 -1.67 5.44
C LYS A 52 -14.01 -0.36 5.92
N THR A 53 -14.75 0.43 6.69
CA THR A 53 -14.26 1.70 7.25
C THR A 53 -13.06 1.47 8.16
N ALA A 54 -13.10 0.49 9.06
CA ALA A 54 -11.98 0.13 9.93
C ALA A 54 -10.75 -0.31 9.12
N ALA A 55 -10.95 -1.14 8.09
CA ALA A 55 -9.88 -1.57 7.20
C ALA A 55 -9.25 -0.40 6.45
N THR A 56 -10.06 0.55 5.94
CA THR A 56 -9.54 1.74 5.26
C THR A 56 -8.75 2.63 6.21
N LEU A 57 -9.26 2.91 7.41
CA LEU A 57 -8.55 3.68 8.44
C LEU A 57 -7.19 3.04 8.76
N ALA A 58 -7.17 1.74 9.00
CA ALA A 58 -5.93 1.01 9.30
C ALA A 58 -4.93 1.09 8.15
N SER A 59 -5.39 0.92 6.91
CA SER A 59 -4.54 0.95 5.72
C SER A 59 -4.06 2.36 5.32
N THR A 60 -4.65 3.40 5.91
CA THR A 60 -4.28 4.81 5.70
C THR A 60 -3.65 5.46 6.94
N GLY A 61 -3.08 4.65 7.84
CA GLY A 61 -2.25 5.14 8.94
C GLY A 61 -3.00 5.49 10.24
N THR A 62 -4.29 5.17 10.35
CA THR A 62 -5.04 5.31 11.60
C THR A 62 -5.33 3.93 12.17
N PRO A 63 -4.74 3.55 13.33
CA PRO A 63 -5.00 2.24 13.95
C PRO A 63 -6.49 2.04 14.19
N ALA A 64 -7.09 1.04 13.56
CA ALA A 64 -8.53 0.79 13.64
C ALA A 64 -8.86 -0.70 13.60
N VAL A 65 -9.94 -1.08 14.28
CA VAL A 65 -10.49 -2.44 14.27
C VAL A 65 -12.01 -2.39 14.15
N PHE A 66 -12.59 -3.44 13.57
CA PHE A 66 -14.04 -3.62 13.57
C PHE A 66 -14.46 -4.53 14.71
N LEU A 67 -15.54 -4.15 15.40
CA LEU A 67 -16.19 -4.92 16.44
C LEU A 67 -17.67 -5.11 16.07
N ASN A 68 -18.10 -6.34 15.89
CA ASN A 68 -19.53 -6.61 15.67
C ASN A 68 -20.33 -6.29 16.95
N ALA A 69 -21.36 -5.46 16.85
CA ALA A 69 -22.11 -5.02 18.03
C ALA A 69 -22.86 -6.16 18.74
N ALA A 70 -23.28 -7.20 18.03
CA ALA A 70 -23.91 -8.36 18.64
C ALA A 70 -22.90 -9.17 19.48
N GLU A 71 -21.69 -9.42 18.94
CA GLU A 71 -20.62 -10.13 19.66
C GLU A 71 -20.07 -9.30 20.82
N ALA A 72 -20.02 -7.98 20.66
CA ALA A 72 -19.62 -7.05 21.72
C ALA A 72 -20.40 -7.28 23.04
N LEU A 73 -21.69 -7.55 22.94
CA LEU A 73 -22.55 -7.82 24.11
C LEU A 73 -22.26 -9.14 24.82
N HIS A 74 -21.43 -10.00 24.24
CA HIS A 74 -21.06 -11.31 24.77
C HIS A 74 -19.58 -11.42 25.18
N GLY A 75 -18.90 -10.30 25.34
CA GLY A 75 -17.54 -10.23 25.90
C GLY A 75 -16.52 -9.56 25.01
N ASP A 76 -16.75 -9.44 23.69
CA ASP A 76 -15.79 -8.87 22.75
C ASP A 76 -15.56 -7.36 22.96
N MET A 77 -16.38 -6.70 23.83
CA MET A 77 -16.08 -5.35 24.30
C MET A 77 -14.72 -5.22 25.00
N GLY A 78 -14.14 -6.33 25.45
CA GLY A 78 -12.80 -6.36 26.01
C GLY A 78 -11.69 -5.86 25.06
N VAL A 79 -11.97 -5.71 23.77
CA VAL A 79 -11.05 -5.07 22.80
C VAL A 79 -10.97 -3.56 22.96
N ILE A 80 -11.97 -2.94 23.59
CA ILE A 80 -12.07 -1.49 23.78
C ILE A 80 -11.31 -1.10 25.05
N CYS A 81 -10.38 -0.15 24.92
CA CYS A 81 -9.57 0.36 26.02
C CYS A 81 -9.85 1.85 26.30
N PRO A 82 -9.57 2.33 27.52
CA PRO A 82 -9.58 3.78 27.78
C PRO A 82 -8.68 4.55 26.80
N GLY A 83 -9.17 5.65 26.25
CA GLY A 83 -8.47 6.42 25.24
C GLY A 83 -8.81 6.06 23.79
N ASP A 84 -9.50 4.93 23.56
CA ASP A 84 -10.04 4.60 22.24
C ASP A 84 -11.18 5.53 21.84
N ILE A 85 -11.49 5.56 20.55
CA ILE A 85 -12.67 6.22 20.00
C ILE A 85 -13.55 5.15 19.35
N VAL A 86 -14.84 5.15 19.70
CA VAL A 86 -15.78 4.19 19.15
C VAL A 86 -16.69 4.88 18.15
N ILE A 87 -16.69 4.40 16.89
CA ILE A 87 -17.59 4.84 15.82
C ILE A 87 -18.74 3.86 15.70
N LEU A 88 -19.96 4.33 15.95
CA LEU A 88 -21.19 3.55 15.87
C LEU A 88 -21.90 3.85 14.54
N VAL A 89 -22.11 2.83 13.69
CA VAL A 89 -22.75 2.98 12.37
C VAL A 89 -24.19 2.47 12.43
N SER A 90 -25.16 3.36 12.22
CA SER A 90 -26.59 3.01 12.24
C SER A 90 -27.40 3.92 11.33
N ASN A 91 -28.16 3.34 10.39
CA ASN A 91 -29.08 4.13 9.57
C ASN A 91 -30.32 4.58 10.37
N SER A 92 -30.89 3.71 11.22
CA SER A 92 -32.08 4.05 12.00
C SER A 92 -31.83 4.98 13.19
N GLY A 93 -30.58 4.98 13.73
CA GLY A 93 -30.29 5.63 15.02
C GLY A 93 -30.93 4.94 16.24
N GLU A 94 -31.55 3.76 16.04
CA GLU A 94 -32.30 2.99 17.04
C GLU A 94 -31.85 1.52 17.14
N THR A 95 -30.65 1.20 16.65
CA THR A 95 -30.11 -0.18 16.66
C THR A 95 -29.95 -0.63 18.11
N GLU A 96 -30.68 -1.68 18.51
CA GLU A 96 -30.78 -2.13 19.90
C GLU A 96 -29.44 -2.57 20.46
N GLU A 97 -28.64 -3.34 19.70
CA GLU A 97 -27.32 -3.79 20.12
C GLU A 97 -26.40 -2.61 20.43
N LEU A 98 -26.41 -1.57 19.61
CA LEU A 98 -25.60 -0.37 19.83
C LEU A 98 -26.08 0.42 21.07
N LEU A 99 -27.39 0.54 21.28
CA LEU A 99 -27.96 1.17 22.47
C LEU A 99 -27.55 0.44 23.75
N ARG A 100 -27.55 -0.90 23.71
CA ARG A 100 -27.13 -1.76 24.85
C ARG A 100 -25.63 -1.65 25.15
N MET A 101 -24.80 -1.28 24.21
CA MET A 101 -23.37 -1.03 24.42
C MET A 101 -23.10 0.29 25.18
N LEU A 102 -23.97 1.30 25.06
CA LEU A 102 -23.70 2.65 25.58
C LEU A 102 -23.33 2.73 27.06
N PRO A 103 -24.00 1.99 27.99
CA PRO A 103 -23.61 2.02 29.40
C PRO A 103 -22.17 1.58 29.63
N SER A 104 -21.75 0.49 29.00
CA SER A 104 -20.38 -0.03 29.09
C SER A 104 -19.36 0.91 28.45
N LEU A 105 -19.67 1.52 27.31
CA LEU A 105 -18.79 2.50 26.66
C LEU A 105 -18.54 3.72 27.57
N ARG A 106 -19.57 4.16 28.30
CA ARG A 106 -19.44 5.25 29.30
C ARG A 106 -18.57 4.82 30.48
N GLU A 107 -18.74 3.59 30.99
CA GLU A 107 -17.96 3.06 32.11
C GLU A 107 -16.47 2.92 31.73
N ILE A 108 -16.18 2.48 30.49
CA ILE A 108 -14.80 2.42 29.95
C ILE A 108 -14.21 3.82 29.79
N GLY A 109 -15.06 4.83 29.62
CA GLY A 109 -14.65 6.24 29.48
C GLY A 109 -14.16 6.59 28.07
N VAL A 110 -14.67 5.92 27.02
CA VAL A 110 -14.32 6.22 25.63
C VAL A 110 -15.15 7.34 25.03
N ARG A 111 -14.58 8.07 24.07
CA ARG A 111 -15.34 9.02 23.25
C ARG A 111 -16.04 8.28 22.11
N THR A 112 -17.28 8.71 21.82
CA THR A 112 -18.15 8.04 20.84
C THR A 112 -18.52 8.96 19.70
N ILE A 113 -18.50 8.44 18.46
CA ILE A 113 -18.91 9.13 17.24
C ILE A 113 -20.01 8.28 16.58
N GLY A 114 -21.13 8.89 16.25
CA GLY A 114 -22.19 8.23 15.48
C GLY A 114 -22.07 8.56 13.99
N MET A 115 -22.13 7.56 13.13
CA MET A 115 -22.45 7.72 11.71
C MET A 115 -23.92 7.32 11.55
N LEU A 116 -24.82 8.30 11.60
CA LEU A 116 -26.26 8.05 11.78
C LEU A 116 -27.08 8.58 10.61
N GLY A 117 -27.97 7.72 10.05
CA GLY A 117 -28.96 8.14 9.06
C GLY A 117 -30.11 8.96 9.67
N LYS A 118 -30.38 8.77 10.97
CA LYS A 118 -31.33 9.58 11.77
C LYS A 118 -30.60 10.13 13.01
N PRO A 119 -29.98 11.32 12.90
CA PRO A 119 -29.25 11.93 14.01
C PRO A 119 -30.08 12.19 15.26
N GLY A 120 -31.39 12.45 15.11
CA GLY A 120 -32.33 12.67 16.21
C GLY A 120 -32.82 11.41 16.92
N GLY A 121 -32.36 10.21 16.53
CA GLY A 121 -32.71 8.95 17.19
C GLY A 121 -32.04 8.80 18.56
N SER A 122 -32.41 7.72 19.26
CA SER A 122 -31.95 7.44 20.64
C SER A 122 -30.43 7.37 20.77
N LEU A 123 -29.71 6.90 19.73
CA LEU A 123 -28.26 6.90 19.68
C LEU A 123 -27.71 8.34 19.68
N GLY A 124 -28.23 9.22 18.82
CA GLY A 124 -27.66 10.55 18.60
C GLY A 124 -27.54 11.41 19.85
N GLY A 125 -28.56 11.40 20.70
CA GLY A 125 -28.55 12.13 21.97
C GLY A 125 -27.58 11.61 23.04
N ASN A 126 -26.97 10.45 22.80
CA ASN A 126 -26.09 9.74 23.73
C ASN A 126 -24.62 9.68 23.29
N LEU A 127 -24.29 10.26 22.15
CA LEU A 127 -22.95 10.24 21.57
C LEU A 127 -22.26 11.60 21.67
N ALA A 128 -20.96 11.63 21.73
CA ALA A 128 -20.18 12.87 21.81
C ALA A 128 -20.25 13.70 20.51
N LEU A 129 -20.35 13.01 19.37
CA LEU A 129 -20.43 13.64 18.04
C LEU A 129 -21.28 12.77 17.11
N VAL A 130 -22.00 13.40 16.18
CA VAL A 130 -22.72 12.70 15.11
C VAL A 130 -22.31 13.24 13.75
N ILE A 131 -21.89 12.33 12.87
CA ILE A 131 -21.74 12.57 11.43
C ILE A 131 -23.08 12.17 10.79
N PRO A 132 -23.85 13.12 10.26
CA PRO A 132 -25.14 12.83 9.65
C PRO A 132 -24.96 12.17 8.29
N ILE A 133 -25.51 10.97 8.10
CA ILE A 133 -25.53 10.23 6.82
C ILE A 133 -26.99 10.06 6.35
N GLU A 134 -27.72 11.16 6.31
CA GLU A 134 -29.17 11.18 6.01
C GLU A 134 -29.42 10.94 4.52
N ILE A 135 -30.37 10.03 4.24
CA ILE A 135 -30.85 9.76 2.88
C ILE A 135 -32.32 10.20 2.72
N GLY A 136 -32.77 10.39 1.49
CA GLY A 136 -34.17 10.57 1.16
C GLY A 136 -34.92 9.24 1.04
N GLU A 137 -34.35 8.33 0.27
CA GLU A 137 -34.88 7.00 0.03
C GLU A 137 -33.74 6.00 -0.31
N GLU A 138 -34.03 4.70 -0.22
CA GLU A 138 -33.04 3.66 -0.54
C GLU A 138 -32.87 3.42 -2.04
N GLY A 139 -33.84 3.84 -2.86
CA GLY A 139 -33.78 3.75 -4.32
C GLY A 139 -34.19 2.40 -4.90
N ASP A 140 -34.39 1.35 -4.08
CA ASP A 140 -35.00 0.11 -4.52
C ASP A 140 -36.52 0.27 -4.70
N SER A 141 -37.18 -0.72 -5.35
CA SER A 141 -38.60 -0.64 -5.65
C SER A 141 -39.50 -0.62 -4.43
N LEU A 142 -39.06 -1.20 -3.33
CA LEU A 142 -39.78 -1.28 -2.06
C LEU A 142 -39.33 -0.22 -1.03
N ASN A 143 -38.24 0.48 -1.30
CA ASN A 143 -37.60 1.43 -0.39
C ASN A 143 -37.24 0.80 0.98
N LEU A 144 -36.79 -0.47 0.96
CA LEU A 144 -36.49 -1.25 2.17
C LEU A 144 -35.05 -1.74 2.26
N ALA A 145 -34.45 -2.08 1.11
CA ALA A 145 -33.09 -2.63 1.10
C ALA A 145 -32.05 -1.53 1.32
N PRO A 146 -31.12 -1.68 2.31
CA PRO A 146 -30.07 -0.68 2.57
C PRO A 146 -29.09 -0.58 1.39
N MET A 147 -29.41 0.22 0.39
CA MET A 147 -28.61 0.48 -0.81
C MET A 147 -27.98 1.86 -0.74
N CYS A 148 -28.83 2.91 -0.80
CA CYS A 148 -28.36 4.29 -0.72
C CYS A 148 -27.74 4.59 0.65
N SER A 149 -28.37 4.17 1.75
CA SER A 149 -27.85 4.37 3.10
C SER A 149 -26.51 3.69 3.33
N ALA A 150 -26.34 2.45 2.84
CA ALA A 150 -25.07 1.73 2.94
C ALA A 150 -23.96 2.40 2.11
N THR A 151 -24.29 2.87 0.89
CA THR A 151 -23.35 3.60 0.04
C THR A 151 -22.91 4.91 0.67
N LEU A 152 -23.86 5.68 1.24
CA LEU A 152 -23.52 6.95 1.89
C LEU A 152 -22.67 6.75 3.15
N ALA A 153 -22.98 5.72 3.94
CA ALA A 153 -22.17 5.38 5.13
C ALA A 153 -20.74 4.99 4.74
N LEU A 154 -20.57 4.27 3.61
CA LEU A 154 -19.26 3.91 3.08
C LEU A 154 -18.48 5.16 2.66
N VAL A 155 -19.11 6.08 1.92
CA VAL A 155 -18.48 7.36 1.52
C VAL A 155 -18.11 8.21 2.74
N ALA A 156 -18.95 8.23 3.78
CA ALA A 156 -18.66 8.97 5.01
C ALA A 156 -17.43 8.41 5.74
N GLY A 157 -17.29 7.07 5.79
CA GLY A 157 -16.11 6.40 6.34
C GLY A 157 -14.84 6.73 5.56
N ASP A 158 -14.93 6.74 4.23
CA ASP A 158 -13.79 7.09 3.36
C ASP A 158 -13.42 8.57 3.44
N ALA A 159 -14.42 9.45 3.55
CA ALA A 159 -14.17 10.88 3.76
C ALA A 159 -13.42 11.15 5.07
N LEU A 160 -13.80 10.43 6.15
CA LEU A 160 -13.09 10.51 7.42
C LEU A 160 -11.65 9.99 7.32
N ALA A 161 -11.45 8.85 6.66
CA ALA A 161 -10.12 8.28 6.45
C ALA A 161 -9.23 9.20 5.61
N ALA A 162 -9.77 9.79 4.54
CA ALA A 162 -9.04 10.73 3.68
C ALA A 162 -8.66 12.02 4.44
N SER A 163 -9.56 12.53 5.30
CA SER A 163 -9.27 13.69 6.16
C SER A 163 -8.13 13.39 7.13
N LEU A 164 -8.17 12.23 7.79
CA LEU A 164 -7.12 11.80 8.73
C LEU A 164 -5.78 11.57 8.02
N GLN A 165 -5.80 10.98 6.84
CA GLN A 165 -4.62 10.77 6.00
C GLN A 165 -3.93 12.11 5.67
N ALA A 166 -4.71 13.11 5.25
CA ALA A 166 -4.21 14.44 4.93
C ALA A 166 -3.62 15.16 6.15
N GLU A 167 -4.33 15.15 7.28
CA GLU A 167 -3.89 15.81 8.52
C GLU A 167 -2.63 15.14 9.13
N ARG A 168 -2.44 13.84 8.94
CA ARG A 168 -1.23 13.12 9.37
C ARG A 168 -0.03 13.32 8.45
N GLY A 169 -0.21 13.89 7.26
CA GLY A 169 0.82 13.96 6.24
C GLY A 169 1.25 12.57 5.76
N PHE A 170 0.32 11.61 5.72
CA PHE A 170 0.59 10.21 5.37
C PHE A 170 1.14 10.09 3.95
N SER A 171 2.35 9.56 3.83
CA SER A 171 3.13 9.51 2.60
C SER A 171 2.97 8.20 1.81
N GLU A 172 3.54 8.15 0.61
CA GLU A 172 3.65 6.91 -0.17
C GLU A 172 4.52 5.88 0.54
N GLU A 173 5.55 6.32 1.26
CA GLU A 173 6.42 5.47 2.06
C GLU A 173 5.64 4.81 3.21
N ASP A 174 4.81 5.58 3.91
CA ASP A 174 3.93 5.04 4.96
C ASP A 174 2.95 4.02 4.40
N PHE A 175 2.37 4.33 3.22
CA PHE A 175 1.47 3.40 2.52
C PHE A 175 2.20 2.10 2.16
N ALA A 176 3.42 2.18 1.67
CA ALA A 176 4.24 1.02 1.33
C ALA A 176 4.48 0.11 2.53
N VAL A 177 4.79 0.68 3.71
CA VAL A 177 4.99 -0.07 4.96
C VAL A 177 3.74 -0.88 5.33
N LEU A 178 2.56 -0.30 5.14
CA LEU A 178 1.29 -0.96 5.46
C LEU A 178 0.80 -1.93 4.36
N HIS A 179 1.39 -1.86 3.14
CA HIS A 179 1.02 -2.69 1.99
C HIS A 179 2.25 -3.41 1.38
N PRO A 180 3.00 -4.20 2.16
CA PRO A 180 4.28 -4.78 1.72
C PRO A 180 4.15 -5.75 0.53
N GLY A 181 2.99 -6.37 0.35
CA GLY A 181 2.71 -7.28 -0.78
C GLY A 181 2.33 -6.58 -2.08
N GLY A 182 2.08 -5.27 -2.07
CA GLY A 182 1.74 -4.49 -3.26
C GLY A 182 2.96 -4.09 -4.09
N VAL A 183 2.75 -3.79 -5.37
CA VAL A 183 3.82 -3.32 -6.28
C VAL A 183 4.55 -2.10 -5.71
N LEU A 184 3.80 -1.13 -5.16
CA LEU A 184 4.38 0.07 -4.54
C LEU A 184 5.19 -0.29 -3.29
N GLY A 185 4.67 -1.18 -2.42
CA GLY A 185 5.36 -1.63 -1.22
C GLY A 185 6.70 -2.28 -1.55
N ARG A 186 6.74 -3.18 -2.52
CA ARG A 186 7.97 -3.83 -2.97
C ARG A 186 8.99 -2.81 -3.49
N ARG A 187 8.58 -1.88 -4.35
CA ARG A 187 9.48 -0.86 -4.93
C ARG A 187 10.12 0.04 -3.88
N LEU A 188 9.37 0.39 -2.83
CA LEU A 188 9.81 1.35 -1.81
C LEU A 188 10.49 0.68 -0.60
N LEU A 189 10.20 -0.60 -0.32
CA LEU A 189 10.75 -1.29 0.85
C LEU A 189 11.94 -2.19 0.51
N LEU A 190 11.88 -2.93 -0.60
CA LEU A 190 12.94 -3.86 -0.96
C LEU A 190 14.17 -3.14 -1.51
N ARG A 191 15.34 -3.74 -1.24
CA ARG A 191 16.65 -3.31 -1.71
C ARG A 191 17.13 -4.19 -2.86
N ALA A 192 18.15 -3.75 -3.58
CA ALA A 192 18.74 -4.53 -4.66
C ALA A 192 19.20 -5.93 -4.17
N CYS A 193 19.82 -6.01 -2.99
CA CYS A 193 20.28 -7.27 -2.40
C CYS A 193 19.16 -8.27 -2.08
N ASP A 194 17.91 -7.82 -1.87
CA ASP A 194 16.77 -8.68 -1.54
C ASP A 194 16.24 -9.45 -2.76
N VAL A 195 16.51 -8.94 -3.98
CA VAL A 195 15.93 -9.49 -5.22
C VAL A 195 16.94 -9.82 -6.31
N MET A 196 18.19 -9.42 -6.15
CA MET A 196 19.25 -9.71 -7.13
C MET A 196 19.50 -11.21 -7.29
N GLN A 197 19.98 -11.61 -8.44
CA GLN A 197 20.60 -12.92 -8.61
C GLN A 197 21.92 -12.92 -7.86
N PRO A 198 22.11 -13.84 -6.89
CA PRO A 198 23.31 -13.85 -6.05
C PRO A 198 24.56 -14.16 -6.86
N ARG A 199 25.72 -13.76 -6.35
CA ARG A 199 27.04 -13.96 -7.01
C ARG A 199 27.25 -15.38 -7.56
N SER A 200 26.75 -16.40 -6.88
CA SER A 200 26.87 -17.82 -7.30
C SER A 200 26.11 -18.16 -8.59
N LEU A 201 25.15 -17.34 -8.98
CA LEU A 201 24.35 -17.50 -10.21
C LEU A 201 24.72 -16.50 -11.31
N VAL A 202 25.79 -15.73 -11.11
CA VAL A 202 26.27 -14.71 -12.05
C VAL A 202 27.50 -15.21 -12.78
N ALA A 203 27.50 -15.05 -14.12
CA ALA A 203 28.69 -15.25 -14.93
C ALA A 203 29.74 -14.19 -14.56
N ALA A 204 30.87 -14.62 -14.00
CA ALA A 204 32.03 -13.76 -13.77
C ALA A 204 33.29 -14.45 -14.28
N LEU A 205 34.07 -13.73 -15.05
CA LEU A 205 35.28 -14.20 -15.69
C LEU A 205 36.46 -13.27 -15.39
N ASP A 206 37.66 -13.83 -15.49
CA ASP A 206 38.89 -13.06 -15.46
C ASP A 206 39.03 -12.17 -16.71
N SER A 207 39.77 -11.08 -16.62
CA SER A 207 40.00 -10.12 -17.69
C SER A 207 40.68 -10.75 -18.93
N LYS A 208 41.38 -11.84 -18.77
CA LYS A 208 42.08 -12.57 -19.84
C LYS A 208 41.28 -13.74 -20.44
N ALA A 209 40.03 -13.94 -20.00
CA ALA A 209 39.15 -14.94 -20.57
C ALA A 209 38.95 -14.71 -22.08
N SER A 210 38.95 -15.81 -22.84
CA SER A 210 38.74 -15.79 -24.29
C SER A 210 37.29 -15.45 -24.67
N LEU A 211 37.09 -15.06 -25.92
CA LEU A 211 35.75 -14.80 -26.47
C LEU A 211 34.84 -16.05 -26.35
N ASP A 212 35.41 -17.27 -26.58
CA ASP A 212 34.64 -18.52 -26.46
C ASP A 212 34.18 -18.77 -25.01
N GLU A 213 35.03 -18.48 -24.02
CA GLU A 213 34.66 -18.58 -22.61
C GLU A 213 33.55 -17.57 -22.24
N VAL A 214 33.61 -16.35 -22.78
CA VAL A 214 32.58 -15.33 -22.60
C VAL A 214 31.22 -15.79 -23.16
N VAL A 215 31.21 -16.32 -24.40
CA VAL A 215 30.01 -16.86 -25.08
C VAL A 215 29.44 -18.04 -24.29
N ALA A 216 30.29 -18.95 -23.83
CA ALA A 216 29.88 -20.10 -23.01
C ALA A 216 29.25 -19.63 -21.69
N ALA A 217 29.84 -18.62 -21.04
CA ALA A 217 29.34 -18.05 -19.80
C ALA A 217 27.97 -17.38 -19.98
N LEU A 218 27.76 -16.57 -21.03
CA LEU A 218 26.46 -15.98 -21.36
C LEU A 218 25.37 -17.02 -21.60
N THR A 219 25.74 -18.12 -22.27
CA THR A 219 24.83 -19.24 -22.55
C THR A 219 24.44 -19.97 -21.26
N ARG A 220 25.41 -20.21 -20.39
CA ARG A 220 25.19 -20.92 -19.10
C ARG A 220 24.41 -20.12 -18.09
N TYR A 221 24.61 -18.78 -18.03
CA TYR A 221 24.00 -17.86 -17.09
C TYR A 221 23.22 -16.79 -17.87
N PRO A 222 21.94 -17.03 -18.22
CA PRO A 222 21.19 -16.15 -19.13
C PRO A 222 20.68 -14.89 -18.42
N LEU A 223 21.60 -14.10 -17.84
CA LEU A 223 21.28 -12.83 -17.14
C LEU A 223 21.44 -11.61 -18.06
N GLY A 224 21.88 -11.81 -19.30
CA GLY A 224 22.06 -10.76 -20.30
C GLY A 224 23.42 -10.05 -20.24
N LEU A 225 24.29 -10.43 -19.32
CA LEU A 225 25.66 -9.92 -19.22
C LEU A 225 26.60 -10.93 -18.55
N VAL A 226 27.91 -10.77 -18.81
CA VAL A 226 29.01 -11.36 -18.06
C VAL A 226 29.73 -10.26 -17.31
N CYS A 227 30.04 -10.46 -16.04
CA CYS A 227 30.87 -9.57 -15.26
C CYS A 227 32.33 -9.96 -15.47
N VAL A 228 33.21 -8.99 -15.71
CA VAL A 228 34.67 -9.18 -15.71
C VAL A 228 35.17 -8.72 -14.35
N VAL A 229 35.86 -9.61 -13.65
CA VAL A 229 36.32 -9.36 -12.27
C VAL A 229 37.82 -9.52 -12.13
N GLY A 230 38.41 -8.81 -11.20
CA GLY A 230 39.79 -8.97 -10.80
C GLY A 230 39.99 -10.10 -9.77
N SER A 231 41.22 -10.27 -9.30
CA SER A 231 41.61 -11.34 -8.38
C SER A 231 40.97 -11.24 -7.00
N GLY A 232 40.49 -10.05 -6.60
CA GLY A 232 39.75 -9.78 -5.35
C GLY A 232 38.24 -9.71 -5.55
N GLU A 233 37.67 -10.19 -6.66
CA GLU A 233 36.25 -10.10 -7.03
C GLU A 233 35.76 -8.66 -7.29
N GLU A 234 36.67 -7.67 -7.41
CA GLU A 234 36.35 -6.31 -7.82
C GLU A 234 35.84 -6.30 -9.28
N LEU A 235 34.76 -5.59 -9.53
CA LEU A 235 34.16 -5.48 -10.86
C LEU A 235 35.01 -4.56 -11.75
N LEU A 236 35.59 -5.12 -12.81
CA LEU A 236 36.40 -4.38 -13.80
C LEU A 236 35.56 -3.90 -14.98
N GLY A 237 34.55 -4.68 -15.38
CA GLY A 237 33.72 -4.34 -16.52
C GLY A 237 32.59 -5.33 -16.72
N VAL A 238 31.79 -5.12 -17.75
CA VAL A 238 30.75 -6.04 -18.21
C VAL A 238 30.81 -6.26 -19.70
N ILE A 239 30.37 -7.45 -20.11
CA ILE A 239 30.24 -7.82 -21.53
C ILE A 239 28.81 -8.27 -21.76
N THR A 240 28.17 -7.70 -22.79
CA THR A 240 26.81 -8.01 -23.21
C THR A 240 26.77 -8.64 -24.59
N ASP A 241 25.60 -9.14 -25.02
CA ASP A 241 25.43 -9.62 -26.42
C ASP A 241 25.79 -8.55 -27.47
N GLY A 242 25.63 -7.27 -27.14
CA GLY A 242 26.02 -6.17 -28.02
C GLY A 242 27.54 -6.09 -28.23
N ASP A 243 28.29 -6.33 -27.17
CA ASP A 243 29.76 -6.29 -27.22
C ASP A 243 30.32 -7.47 -28.02
N ILE A 244 29.72 -8.67 -27.82
CA ILE A 244 30.08 -9.85 -28.62
C ILE A 244 29.77 -9.63 -30.11
N ARG A 245 28.59 -9.12 -30.44
CA ARG A 245 28.25 -8.83 -31.86
C ARG A 245 29.21 -7.85 -32.48
N ARG A 246 29.69 -6.86 -31.74
CA ARG A 246 30.70 -5.88 -32.20
C ARG A 246 32.03 -6.58 -32.45
N ALA A 247 32.51 -7.40 -31.51
CA ALA A 247 33.76 -8.16 -31.68
C ALA A 247 33.73 -9.10 -32.92
N VAL A 248 32.61 -9.77 -33.17
CA VAL A 248 32.41 -10.63 -34.36
C VAL A 248 32.42 -9.79 -35.65
N LEU A 249 31.77 -8.64 -35.70
CA LEU A 249 31.76 -7.74 -36.85
C LEU A 249 33.18 -7.21 -37.17
N GLU A 250 33.96 -6.92 -36.15
CA GLU A 250 35.36 -6.46 -36.25
C GLU A 250 36.34 -7.60 -36.49
N LYS A 251 35.87 -8.86 -36.57
CA LYS A 251 36.67 -10.09 -36.70
C LYS A 251 37.74 -10.28 -35.62
N SER A 252 37.44 -9.79 -34.44
CA SER A 252 38.33 -9.87 -33.25
C SER A 252 38.09 -11.17 -32.49
N TYR A 253 38.25 -12.30 -33.16
CA TYR A 253 37.95 -13.64 -32.60
C TYR A 253 38.93 -14.09 -31.51
N ASP A 254 40.15 -13.54 -31.49
CA ASP A 254 41.17 -13.81 -30.48
C ASP A 254 41.17 -12.77 -29.33
N ALA A 255 40.15 -11.92 -29.29
CA ALA A 255 40.05 -10.89 -28.25
C ALA A 255 39.81 -11.51 -26.88
N THR A 256 40.45 -10.94 -25.88
CA THR A 256 40.23 -11.23 -24.46
C THR A 256 39.09 -10.38 -23.88
N ALA A 257 38.55 -10.78 -22.73
CA ALA A 257 37.43 -10.12 -22.08
C ALA A 257 37.72 -8.61 -21.83
N ASP A 258 38.93 -8.24 -21.40
CA ASP A 258 39.35 -6.86 -21.21
C ASP A 258 39.36 -6.02 -22.49
N ALA A 259 39.55 -6.66 -23.66
CA ALA A 259 39.58 -5.94 -24.93
C ALA A 259 38.16 -5.59 -25.45
N ILE A 260 37.12 -6.28 -25.01
CA ILE A 260 35.75 -6.12 -25.52
C ILE A 260 34.77 -5.61 -24.47
N MET A 261 35.15 -5.60 -23.16
CA MET A 261 34.27 -5.18 -22.09
C MET A 261 33.98 -3.68 -22.10
N THR A 262 32.87 -3.31 -21.52
CA THR A 262 32.61 -1.94 -21.08
C THR A 262 33.29 -1.74 -19.72
N GLU A 263 34.36 -0.93 -19.65
CA GLU A 263 35.23 -0.76 -18.46
C GLU A 263 34.56 -0.02 -17.30
N THR A 264 33.57 0.85 -17.57
CA THR A 264 32.85 1.61 -16.55
C THR A 264 31.35 1.33 -16.65
N PRO A 265 30.93 0.11 -16.24
CA PRO A 265 29.52 -0.23 -16.29
C PRO A 265 28.73 0.60 -15.26
N VAL A 266 27.45 0.82 -15.56
CA VAL A 266 26.53 1.32 -14.55
C VAL A 266 26.31 0.23 -13.52
N THR A 267 26.54 0.54 -12.24
CA THR A 267 26.35 -0.38 -11.12
C THR A 267 25.36 0.19 -10.13
N ILE A 268 24.90 -0.65 -9.21
CA ILE A 268 24.04 -0.25 -8.09
C ILE A 268 24.58 -0.86 -6.80
N ALA A 269 24.50 -0.13 -5.68
CA ALA A 269 24.84 -0.69 -4.38
C ALA A 269 23.74 -1.64 -3.89
N GLY A 270 24.12 -2.73 -3.22
CA GLY A 270 23.17 -3.71 -2.70
C GLY A 270 22.11 -3.13 -1.76
N GLU A 271 22.47 -2.08 -1.03
CA GLU A 271 21.61 -1.38 -0.06
C GLU A 271 20.59 -0.42 -0.71
N GLU A 272 20.72 -0.13 -2.00
CA GLU A 272 19.82 0.79 -2.70
C GLU A 272 18.42 0.20 -2.87
N ARG A 273 17.41 1.05 -2.69
CA ARG A 273 15.99 0.66 -2.86
C ARG A 273 15.66 0.37 -4.33
N LEU A 274 14.70 -0.52 -4.57
CA LEU A 274 14.29 -0.87 -5.93
C LEU A 274 13.77 0.33 -6.73
N SER A 275 13.20 1.35 -6.09
CA SER A 275 12.84 2.62 -6.74
C SER A 275 14.06 3.27 -7.41
N ARG A 276 15.20 3.32 -6.70
CA ARG A 276 16.45 3.87 -7.25
C ARG A 276 17.03 2.97 -8.34
N VAL A 277 16.95 1.66 -8.17
CA VAL A 277 17.38 0.70 -9.21
C VAL A 277 16.62 0.95 -10.51
N LEU A 278 15.29 1.11 -10.44
CA LEU A 278 14.44 1.39 -11.60
C LEU A 278 14.77 2.73 -12.25
N GLU A 279 14.99 3.80 -11.48
CA GLU A 279 15.43 5.09 -12.03
C GLU A 279 16.72 4.97 -12.83
N VAL A 280 17.69 4.20 -12.30
CA VAL A 280 18.97 3.97 -12.98
C VAL A 280 18.78 3.14 -14.26
N MET A 281 17.92 2.10 -14.22
CA MET A 281 17.64 1.26 -15.39
C MET A 281 16.88 1.99 -16.49
N GLU A 282 15.93 2.87 -16.13
CA GLU A 282 15.07 3.60 -17.06
C GLU A 282 15.64 4.95 -17.50
N ASN A 283 16.89 5.26 -17.14
CA ASN A 283 17.52 6.51 -17.52
C ASN A 283 17.41 6.76 -19.05
N PRO A 284 16.82 7.90 -19.49
CA PRO A 284 16.58 8.17 -20.90
C PRO A 284 17.83 8.18 -21.79
N GLU A 285 18.97 8.57 -21.22
CA GLU A 285 20.25 8.65 -21.93
C GLU A 285 20.90 7.27 -22.12
N ARG A 286 20.67 6.33 -21.20
CA ARG A 286 21.26 5.01 -21.24
C ARG A 286 20.34 4.00 -20.53
N LYS A 287 19.44 3.37 -21.27
CA LYS A 287 18.59 2.30 -20.74
C LYS A 287 19.40 1.02 -20.54
N VAL A 288 19.30 0.44 -19.34
CA VAL A 288 19.98 -0.80 -18.96
C VAL A 288 18.97 -1.78 -18.39
N TYR A 289 19.01 -3.03 -18.86
CA TYR A 289 18.06 -4.08 -18.44
C TYR A 289 18.59 -4.98 -17.34
N ALA A 290 19.90 -4.96 -17.12
CA ALA A 290 20.59 -5.71 -16.08
C ALA A 290 21.74 -4.85 -15.52
N LEU A 291 21.85 -4.80 -14.19
CA LEU A 291 22.88 -4.03 -13.48
C LEU A 291 23.68 -4.95 -12.57
N PRO A 292 25.01 -4.89 -12.61
CA PRO A 292 25.84 -5.45 -11.56
C PRO A 292 25.53 -4.77 -10.22
N VAL A 293 25.43 -5.56 -9.16
CA VAL A 293 25.27 -5.10 -7.79
C VAL A 293 26.63 -5.23 -7.10
N THR A 294 27.12 -4.13 -6.54
CA THR A 294 28.44 -4.10 -5.88
C THR A 294 28.31 -3.58 -4.44
N ASN A 295 29.28 -3.87 -3.61
CA ASN A 295 29.43 -3.22 -2.30
C ASN A 295 30.19 -1.87 -2.42
N GLY A 296 30.42 -1.20 -1.28
CA GLY A 296 31.15 0.08 -1.23
C GLY A 296 32.62 0.01 -1.67
N GLU A 297 33.19 -1.18 -1.82
CA GLU A 297 34.55 -1.44 -2.28
C GLU A 297 34.61 -1.86 -3.77
N GLY A 298 33.45 -1.86 -4.45
CA GLY A 298 33.36 -2.29 -5.85
C GLY A 298 33.35 -3.79 -6.07
N ILE A 299 33.24 -4.60 -5.01
CA ILE A 299 33.21 -6.07 -5.10
C ILE A 299 31.84 -6.52 -5.59
N LEU A 300 31.81 -7.42 -6.58
CA LEU A 300 30.61 -7.95 -7.18
C LEU A 300 29.82 -8.84 -6.19
N GLN A 301 28.57 -8.45 -5.90
CA GLN A 301 27.65 -9.19 -5.03
C GLN A 301 26.61 -9.98 -5.81
N GLY A 302 26.23 -9.51 -6.99
CA GLY A 302 25.19 -10.11 -7.79
C GLY A 302 24.87 -9.33 -9.06
N VAL A 303 23.76 -9.67 -9.69
CA VAL A 303 23.18 -8.95 -10.84
C VAL A 303 21.68 -8.81 -10.61
N ILE A 304 21.14 -7.62 -10.82
CA ILE A 304 19.70 -7.36 -10.79
C ILE A 304 19.20 -7.04 -12.21
N ARG A 305 18.10 -7.69 -12.62
CA ARG A 305 17.46 -7.44 -13.91
C ARG A 305 16.11 -6.74 -13.71
N MET A 306 15.66 -6.04 -14.74
CA MET A 306 14.31 -5.44 -14.76
C MET A 306 13.23 -6.49 -14.43
N HIS A 307 13.37 -7.71 -14.95
CA HIS A 307 12.43 -8.82 -14.72
C HIS A 307 12.39 -9.27 -13.25
N ASP A 308 13.49 -9.22 -12.54
CA ASP A 308 13.56 -9.59 -11.12
C ASP A 308 12.78 -8.59 -10.24
N ILE A 309 12.62 -7.34 -10.71
CA ILE A 309 11.88 -6.29 -10.00
C ILE A 309 10.38 -6.37 -10.27
N VAL A 310 9.99 -6.65 -11.52
CA VAL A 310 8.59 -6.56 -12.00
C VAL A 310 7.87 -7.91 -11.91
N GLY A 311 8.58 -9.03 -12.03
CA GLY A 311 8.02 -10.37 -12.25
C GLY A 311 7.96 -11.27 -11.01
N SER A 312 8.29 -10.79 -9.84
CA SER A 312 8.32 -11.58 -8.60
C SER A 312 7.19 -11.25 -7.64
#